data_75f16501bf9c0522167e47157e408561
#
_entry.id   75f16501bf9c0522167e47157e408561
#
_cell.length_a   1.000
_cell.length_b   1.000
_cell.length_c   1.000
_cell.angle_alpha   90.00
_cell.angle_beta   90.00
_cell.angle_gamma   90.00
#
_symmetry.space_group_name_H-M   'P 1'
#
loop_
_entity.id
_entity.type
_entity.pdbx_description
1 polymer ?
#
loop_
_entity_poly.entity_id
_entity_poly.type
_entity_poly.pdbx_seq_one_letter_code
_entity_poly.pdbx_strand_id
1 'polypeptide(L)'
;MRKIITLAAGLLMMTACAQKSQKAIVKSEPTTITWIEDKPEPTLQPHKLYPEVPDSLWNALGLQKGVPSSMSCLLLQTEGKTILLDAGLGAPFSQLLPKLKEKGVAPEELQLIYITHLHPDHIGGLLKDGKVVFPKAEVYVNRVEAEAWLAMEGDRSKLAKSILEAYKAHLHLFEAGDTLEGGVKSIAAYGHTPGHTVFQKDSILVIADLIHGAALQLEHPEHCPTYDMDKEAARESRLRILKYARENNLVMYGMHLPSPGFVK
;
A
#
# COMPACT_ATOMS: atom_id res chain seq x y z
N MET A 1 -33.38 90.20 21.79
CA MET A 1 -33.91 88.84 21.92
C MET A 1 -33.03 87.89 21.12
N ARG A 2 -32.05 87.22 21.79
CA ARG A 2 -31.12 86.26 21.15
C ARG A 2 -31.63 84.87 21.45
N LYS A 3 -31.93 84.10 20.39
CA LYS A 3 -32.26 82.66 20.49
C LYS A 3 -30.97 81.86 20.54
N ILE A 4 -30.82 81.04 21.59
CA ILE A 4 -29.73 80.07 21.77
C ILE A 4 -30.24 78.77 21.13
N ILE A 5 -29.46 78.28 20.18
CA ILE A 5 -29.68 76.94 19.56
C ILE A 5 -28.66 75.97 20.21
N THR A 6 -29.20 75.02 20.95
CA THR A 6 -28.43 73.93 21.62
C THR A 6 -28.26 72.81 20.62
N LEU A 7 -27.02 72.54 20.29
CA LEU A 7 -26.65 71.39 19.43
C LEU A 7 -26.40 70.14 20.29
N ALA A 8 -27.24 69.14 20.17
CA ALA A 8 -27.02 67.83 20.82
C ALA A 8 -26.17 66.96 19.92
N ALA A 9 -24.96 66.64 20.37
CA ALA A 9 -24.07 65.67 19.71
C ALA A 9 -24.45 64.25 20.18
N GLY A 10 -25.03 63.50 19.28
CA GLY A 10 -25.26 62.05 19.49
C GLY A 10 -24.00 61.23 19.24
N LEU A 11 -23.48 60.60 20.27
CA LEU A 11 -22.36 59.68 20.25
C LEU A 11 -22.85 58.28 19.83
N LEU A 12 -22.61 57.89 18.57
CA LEU A 12 -22.97 56.57 18.06
C LEU A 12 -21.83 55.60 18.45
N MET A 13 -22.04 54.75 19.46
CA MET A 13 -21.14 53.66 19.81
C MET A 13 -21.34 52.50 18.80
N MET A 14 -20.41 52.33 17.88
CA MET A 14 -20.34 51.10 17.10
C MET A 14 -19.70 49.98 17.92
N THR A 15 -20.53 49.06 18.42
CA THR A 15 -20.06 47.79 18.98
C THR A 15 -19.68 46.84 17.85
N ALA A 16 -18.38 46.74 17.59
CA ALA A 16 -17.85 45.72 16.69
C ALA A 16 -17.98 44.32 17.33
N CYS A 17 -18.94 43.55 16.90
CA CYS A 17 -19.07 42.13 17.25
C CYS A 17 -17.97 41.38 16.53
N ALA A 18 -16.88 41.03 17.25
CA ALA A 18 -15.85 40.10 16.75
C ALA A 18 -16.43 38.68 16.72
N GLN A 19 -16.92 38.26 15.59
CA GLN A 19 -17.30 36.88 15.33
C GLN A 19 -16.01 36.03 15.31
N LYS A 20 -15.71 35.38 16.45
CA LYS A 20 -14.72 34.31 16.49
C LYS A 20 -15.21 33.16 15.60
N SER A 21 -14.61 33.02 14.42
CA SER A 21 -14.76 31.85 13.60
C SER A 21 -14.27 30.62 14.40
N GLN A 22 -15.20 29.86 14.96
CA GLN A 22 -14.93 28.51 15.44
C GLN A 22 -14.64 27.66 14.21
N LYS A 23 -13.36 27.40 13.93
CA LYS A 23 -12.99 26.29 13.04
C LYS A 23 -13.60 25.02 13.64
N ALA A 24 -14.63 24.49 13.00
CA ALA A 24 -15.14 23.17 13.33
C ALA A 24 -13.96 22.19 13.23
N ILE A 25 -13.64 21.55 14.35
CA ILE A 25 -12.72 20.42 14.35
C ILE A 25 -13.47 19.30 13.62
N VAL A 26 -13.24 19.15 12.33
CA VAL A 26 -13.68 17.99 11.58
C VAL A 26 -12.89 16.82 12.18
N LYS A 27 -13.55 15.99 12.98
CA LYS A 27 -12.98 14.72 13.41
C LYS A 27 -12.73 13.93 12.14
N SER A 28 -11.47 13.78 11.73
CA SER A 28 -11.11 12.84 10.69
C SER A 28 -11.55 11.45 11.13
N GLU A 29 -12.20 10.72 10.26
CA GLU A 29 -12.50 9.32 10.52
C GLU A 29 -11.20 8.56 10.78
N PRO A 30 -11.22 7.58 11.70
CA PRO A 30 -10.01 6.83 12.03
C PRO A 30 -9.51 6.06 10.79
N THR A 31 -8.21 6.04 10.59
CA THR A 31 -7.58 5.19 9.58
C THR A 31 -7.84 3.72 9.90
N THR A 32 -8.35 2.97 8.94
CA THR A 32 -8.58 1.53 9.06
C THR A 32 -7.90 0.80 7.90
N ILE A 33 -7.46 -0.44 8.16
CA ILE A 33 -6.91 -1.32 7.14
C ILE A 33 -7.59 -2.67 7.22
N THR A 34 -7.98 -3.21 6.08
CA THR A 34 -8.59 -4.54 5.94
C THR A 34 -7.67 -5.41 5.10
N TRP A 35 -7.24 -6.51 5.67
CA TRP A 35 -6.54 -7.57 4.95
C TRP A 35 -7.56 -8.39 4.15
N ILE A 36 -7.29 -8.58 2.86
CA ILE A 36 -8.13 -9.33 1.92
C ILE A 36 -7.30 -10.48 1.39
N GLU A 37 -7.54 -11.68 1.90
CA GLU A 37 -6.91 -12.88 1.38
C GLU A 37 -7.46 -13.18 -0.01
N ASP A 38 -6.61 -13.01 -1.04
CA ASP A 38 -6.99 -13.19 -2.44
C ASP A 38 -6.99 -14.68 -2.83
N LYS A 39 -6.09 -15.47 -2.23
CA LYS A 39 -6.07 -16.92 -2.35
C LYS A 39 -6.52 -17.55 -1.04
N PRO A 40 -7.72 -18.17 -0.97
CA PRO A 40 -8.33 -18.61 0.29
C PRO A 40 -7.68 -19.84 0.92
N GLU A 41 -6.75 -20.49 0.24
CA GLU A 41 -6.09 -21.69 0.73
C GLU A 41 -4.70 -21.38 1.32
N PRO A 42 -4.37 -21.95 2.49
CA PRO A 42 -3.04 -21.79 3.07
C PRO A 42 -1.95 -22.20 2.06
N THR A 43 -0.95 -21.35 1.93
CA THR A 43 0.19 -21.60 1.04
C THR A 43 1.43 -21.94 1.87
N LEU A 44 2.14 -22.97 1.46
CA LEU A 44 3.49 -23.28 1.96
C LEU A 44 4.49 -23.03 0.82
N GLN A 45 5.37 -22.09 1.01
CA GLN A 45 6.45 -21.85 0.06
C GLN A 45 7.51 -22.94 0.22
N PRO A 46 7.94 -23.61 -0.87
CA PRO A 46 8.91 -24.69 -0.80
C PRO A 46 10.32 -24.15 -0.52
N HIS A 47 11.16 -24.94 0.17
CA HIS A 47 12.54 -24.58 0.53
C HIS A 47 13.41 -24.15 -0.66
N LYS A 48 13.15 -24.68 -1.86
CA LYS A 48 13.86 -24.28 -3.08
C LYS A 48 13.79 -22.78 -3.40
N LEU A 49 12.82 -22.07 -2.82
CA LEU A 49 12.73 -20.62 -2.94
C LEU A 49 13.75 -19.88 -2.07
N TYR A 50 14.34 -20.56 -1.09
CA TYR A 50 15.34 -20.03 -0.18
C TYR A 50 16.60 -20.89 -0.20
N PRO A 51 17.33 -20.93 -1.32
CA PRO A 51 18.42 -21.91 -1.54
C PRO A 51 19.62 -21.72 -0.62
N GLU A 52 19.72 -20.60 0.06
CA GLU A 52 20.81 -20.26 0.99
C GLU A 52 20.51 -20.70 2.45
N VAL A 53 19.30 -21.17 2.73
CA VAL A 53 18.89 -21.60 4.07
C VAL A 53 19.30 -23.05 4.29
N PRO A 54 20.14 -23.35 5.31
CA PRO A 54 20.58 -24.73 5.57
C PRO A 54 19.46 -25.57 6.20
N ASP A 55 19.52 -26.89 5.98
CA ASP A 55 18.56 -27.86 6.52
C ASP A 55 18.44 -27.81 8.04
N SER A 56 19.54 -27.51 8.73
CA SER A 56 19.55 -27.34 10.19
C SER A 56 18.65 -26.21 10.66
N LEU A 57 18.57 -25.10 9.90
CA LEU A 57 17.70 -23.97 10.23
C LEU A 57 16.23 -24.30 9.95
N TRP A 58 15.90 -24.99 8.85
CA TRP A 58 14.55 -25.51 8.61
C TRP A 58 14.05 -26.38 9.75
N ASN A 59 14.91 -27.25 10.26
CA ASN A 59 14.59 -28.12 11.39
C ASN A 59 14.41 -27.33 12.70
N ALA A 60 15.30 -26.39 12.98
CA ALA A 60 15.24 -25.56 14.19
C ALA A 60 13.95 -24.71 14.24
N LEU A 61 13.50 -24.19 13.09
CA LEU A 61 12.29 -23.38 12.98
C LEU A 61 11.00 -24.21 12.83
N GLY A 62 11.09 -25.54 12.72
CA GLY A 62 9.91 -26.39 12.49
C GLY A 62 9.28 -26.24 11.11
N LEU A 63 10.06 -25.79 10.11
CA LEU A 63 9.59 -25.45 8.76
C LEU A 63 9.87 -26.56 7.72
N GLN A 64 9.96 -27.83 8.15
CA GLN A 64 10.31 -28.96 7.26
C GLN A 64 9.34 -29.13 6.07
N LYS A 65 8.09 -28.69 6.22
CA LYS A 65 7.07 -28.77 5.15
C LYS A 65 7.05 -27.56 4.21
N GLY A 66 7.79 -26.50 4.53
CA GLY A 66 7.79 -25.22 3.82
C GLY A 66 7.46 -24.05 4.73
N VAL A 67 7.52 -22.86 4.18
CA VAL A 67 7.29 -21.60 4.91
C VAL A 67 5.86 -21.14 4.73
N PRO A 68 5.07 -20.95 5.81
CA PRO A 68 3.71 -20.44 5.70
C PRO A 68 3.67 -19.08 5.03
N SER A 69 2.75 -18.91 4.09
CA SER A 69 2.57 -17.70 3.31
C SER A 69 1.11 -17.52 2.90
N SER A 70 0.77 -16.35 2.40
CA SER A 70 -0.53 -16.04 1.80
C SER A 70 -0.35 -15.37 0.43
N MET A 71 -1.46 -15.02 -0.20
CA MET A 71 -1.53 -14.07 -1.30
C MET A 71 -2.72 -13.17 -1.00
N SER A 72 -2.48 -11.89 -0.81
CA SER A 72 -3.49 -10.98 -0.31
C SER A 72 -3.32 -9.56 -0.86
N CYS A 73 -4.39 -8.76 -0.72
CA CYS A 73 -4.41 -7.33 -0.96
C CYS A 73 -4.83 -6.61 0.31
N LEU A 74 -4.70 -5.30 0.34
CA LEU A 74 -5.09 -4.51 1.49
C LEU A 74 -6.02 -3.36 1.07
N LEU A 75 -7.08 -3.14 1.84
CA LEU A 75 -7.98 -2.01 1.65
C LEU A 75 -7.77 -1.02 2.80
N LEU A 76 -7.22 0.14 2.49
CA LEU A 76 -6.97 1.23 3.44
C LEU A 76 -8.08 2.27 3.30
N GLN A 77 -8.70 2.64 4.42
CA GLN A 77 -9.66 3.74 4.49
C GLN A 77 -9.09 4.81 5.41
N THR A 78 -8.91 6.02 4.89
CA THR A 78 -8.29 7.13 5.60
C THR A 78 -8.69 8.46 4.97
N GLU A 79 -8.93 9.48 5.80
CA GLU A 79 -9.25 10.84 5.33
C GLU A 79 -10.40 10.90 4.30
N GLY A 80 -11.43 10.04 4.47
CA GLY A 80 -12.55 9.93 3.54
C GLY A 80 -12.21 9.26 2.19
N LYS A 81 -11.02 8.70 2.04
CA LYS A 81 -10.56 7.97 0.86
C LYS A 81 -10.60 6.47 1.10
N THR A 82 -10.90 5.72 0.04
CA THR A 82 -10.75 4.26 -0.01
C THR A 82 -9.66 3.92 -1.01
N ILE A 83 -8.61 3.29 -0.55
CA ILE A 83 -7.39 3.01 -1.31
C ILE A 83 -7.18 1.51 -1.33
N LEU A 84 -7.11 0.92 -2.50
CA LEU A 84 -6.67 -0.47 -2.68
C LEU A 84 -5.15 -0.49 -2.83
N LEU A 85 -4.50 -1.31 -2.00
CA LEU A 85 -3.06 -1.56 -2.06
C LEU A 85 -2.86 -2.92 -2.72
N ASP A 86 -2.37 -2.91 -3.94
CA ASP A 86 -2.27 -4.00 -4.90
C ASP A 86 -3.64 -4.64 -5.28
N ALA A 87 -3.66 -5.38 -6.36
CA ALA A 87 -4.89 -5.91 -6.96
C ALA A 87 -4.91 -7.45 -7.09
N GLY A 88 -3.96 -8.14 -6.47
CA GLY A 88 -3.90 -9.60 -6.50
C GLY A 88 -3.54 -10.19 -7.86
N LEU A 89 -3.68 -11.51 -7.98
CA LEU A 89 -3.30 -12.25 -9.19
C LEU A 89 -4.36 -12.18 -10.30
N GLY A 90 -5.63 -11.90 -9.96
CA GLY A 90 -6.73 -11.93 -10.94
C GLY A 90 -7.04 -13.33 -11.49
N ALA A 91 -6.62 -14.38 -10.79
CA ALA A 91 -6.87 -15.77 -11.14
C ALA A 91 -8.33 -16.18 -10.87
N PRO A 92 -8.81 -17.30 -11.41
CA PRO A 92 -10.18 -17.77 -11.17
C PRO A 92 -10.52 -18.01 -9.69
N PHE A 93 -9.54 -18.29 -8.85
CA PHE A 93 -9.70 -18.43 -7.40
C PHE A 93 -9.71 -17.12 -6.63
N SER A 94 -9.30 -16.01 -7.26
CA SER A 94 -9.11 -14.70 -6.60
C SER A 94 -10.38 -14.24 -5.88
N GLN A 95 -10.22 -13.86 -4.62
CA GLN A 95 -11.30 -13.41 -3.74
C GLN A 95 -11.38 -11.88 -3.63
N LEU A 96 -10.50 -11.14 -4.30
CA LEU A 96 -10.48 -9.68 -4.20
C LEU A 96 -11.84 -9.06 -4.50
N LEU A 97 -12.41 -9.32 -5.69
CA LEU A 97 -13.68 -8.70 -6.11
C LEU A 97 -14.87 -9.10 -5.23
N PRO A 98 -15.08 -10.40 -4.90
CA PRO A 98 -16.09 -10.79 -3.91
C PRO A 98 -15.92 -10.07 -2.56
N LYS A 99 -14.70 -10.00 -2.05
CA LYS A 99 -14.40 -9.38 -0.75
C LYS A 99 -14.58 -7.85 -0.77
N LEU A 100 -14.21 -7.16 -1.84
CA LEU A 100 -14.53 -5.74 -2.00
C LEU A 100 -16.05 -5.52 -1.96
N LYS A 101 -16.82 -6.34 -2.66
CA LYS A 101 -18.29 -6.27 -2.64
C LYS A 101 -18.87 -6.50 -1.23
N GLU A 102 -18.36 -7.48 -0.47
CA GLU A 102 -18.74 -7.69 0.93
C GLU A 102 -18.48 -6.47 1.82
N LYS A 103 -17.46 -5.66 1.48
CA LYS A 103 -17.13 -4.40 2.16
C LYS A 103 -17.88 -3.19 1.61
N GLY A 104 -18.80 -3.38 0.67
CA GLY A 104 -19.53 -2.28 0.04
C GLY A 104 -18.73 -1.46 -0.95
N VAL A 105 -17.60 -1.98 -1.43
CA VAL A 105 -16.73 -1.31 -2.41
C VAL A 105 -16.98 -1.94 -3.78
N ALA A 106 -17.65 -1.19 -4.66
CA ALA A 106 -17.82 -1.62 -6.05
C ALA A 106 -16.53 -1.31 -6.84
N PRO A 107 -16.02 -2.26 -7.64
CA PRO A 107 -14.80 -2.02 -8.43
C PRO A 107 -14.91 -0.81 -9.34
N GLU A 108 -16.10 -0.56 -9.90
CA GLU A 108 -16.39 0.56 -10.80
C GLU A 108 -16.40 1.92 -10.08
N GLU A 109 -16.44 1.93 -8.74
CA GLU A 109 -16.47 3.15 -7.91
C GLU A 109 -15.16 3.37 -7.15
N LEU A 110 -14.24 2.41 -7.18
CA LEU A 110 -12.93 2.55 -6.55
C LEU A 110 -12.13 3.65 -7.26
N GLN A 111 -11.59 4.60 -6.47
CA GLN A 111 -10.94 5.79 -7.00
C GLN A 111 -9.42 5.76 -6.91
N LEU A 112 -8.85 5.01 -5.97
CA LEU A 112 -7.40 5.03 -5.72
C LEU A 112 -6.86 3.61 -5.61
N ILE A 113 -5.79 3.34 -6.37
CA ILE A 113 -5.02 2.09 -6.29
C ILE A 113 -3.54 2.46 -6.18
N TYR A 114 -2.88 1.97 -5.14
CA TYR A 114 -1.44 2.12 -4.95
C TYR A 114 -0.77 0.78 -5.18
N ILE A 115 0.16 0.74 -6.12
CA ILE A 115 0.89 -0.47 -6.50
C ILE A 115 2.25 -0.45 -5.81
N THR A 116 2.52 -1.51 -5.07
CA THR A 116 3.81 -1.68 -4.37
C THR A 116 4.92 -2.03 -5.35
N HIS A 117 4.63 -2.89 -6.31
CA HIS A 117 5.51 -3.29 -7.41
C HIS A 117 4.73 -4.04 -8.51
N LEU A 118 5.38 -4.36 -9.62
CA LEU A 118 4.70 -4.85 -10.82
C LEU A 118 4.81 -6.38 -11.03
N HIS A 119 4.93 -7.19 -9.98
CA HIS A 119 4.79 -8.64 -10.10
C HIS A 119 3.32 -9.04 -10.35
N PRO A 120 3.09 -10.19 -11.03
CA PRO A 120 1.76 -10.59 -11.47
C PRO A 120 0.72 -10.72 -10.35
N ASP A 121 1.11 -11.16 -9.17
CA ASP A 121 0.23 -11.36 -8.01
C ASP A 121 -0.10 -10.06 -7.26
N HIS A 122 0.44 -8.93 -7.72
CA HIS A 122 0.09 -7.58 -7.23
C HIS A 122 -0.73 -6.77 -8.24
N ILE A 123 -0.61 -7.10 -9.53
CA ILE A 123 -1.24 -6.31 -10.59
C ILE A 123 -2.21 -7.10 -11.47
N GLY A 124 -2.24 -8.44 -11.37
CA GLY A 124 -3.02 -9.27 -12.28
C GLY A 124 -4.52 -8.99 -12.25
N GLY A 125 -5.06 -8.64 -11.09
CA GLY A 125 -6.47 -8.27 -10.92
C GLY A 125 -6.86 -6.91 -11.51
N LEU A 126 -5.91 -6.12 -12.02
CA LEU A 126 -6.22 -4.86 -12.70
C LEU A 126 -6.83 -5.05 -14.08
N LEU A 127 -6.57 -6.19 -14.73
CA LEU A 127 -7.15 -6.54 -16.02
C LEU A 127 -7.91 -7.88 -15.95
N LYS A 128 -9.06 -7.94 -16.61
CA LYS A 128 -9.80 -9.18 -16.84
C LYS A 128 -10.20 -9.25 -18.29
N ASP A 129 -9.81 -10.32 -18.97
CA ASP A 129 -10.08 -10.52 -20.41
C ASP A 129 -9.67 -9.28 -21.26
N GLY A 130 -8.52 -8.68 -20.94
CA GLY A 130 -7.99 -7.49 -21.59
C GLY A 130 -8.71 -6.18 -21.28
N LYS A 131 -9.68 -6.18 -20.34
CA LYS A 131 -10.44 -4.99 -19.93
C LYS A 131 -10.04 -4.53 -18.54
N VAL A 132 -10.00 -3.22 -18.32
CA VAL A 132 -9.79 -2.59 -17.01
C VAL A 132 -10.89 -3.02 -16.03
N VAL A 133 -10.48 -3.46 -14.84
CA VAL A 133 -11.41 -3.87 -13.77
C VAL A 133 -11.87 -2.67 -12.94
N PHE A 134 -11.02 -1.66 -12.77
CA PHE A 134 -11.28 -0.47 -11.97
C PHE A 134 -11.24 0.79 -12.84
N PRO A 135 -12.31 1.07 -13.63
CA PRO A 135 -12.27 2.09 -14.70
C PRO A 135 -12.23 3.53 -14.21
N LYS A 136 -12.53 3.81 -12.94
CA LYS A 136 -12.44 5.14 -12.33
C LYS A 136 -11.20 5.32 -11.45
N ALA A 137 -10.37 4.28 -11.31
CA ALA A 137 -9.26 4.32 -10.40
C ALA A 137 -8.06 5.08 -10.99
N GLU A 138 -7.56 6.02 -10.24
CA GLU A 138 -6.23 6.61 -10.42
C GLU A 138 -5.21 5.62 -9.84
N VAL A 139 -4.29 5.16 -10.67
CA VAL A 139 -3.31 4.12 -10.34
C VAL A 139 -1.94 4.74 -10.11
N TYR A 140 -1.39 4.55 -8.94
CA TYR A 140 -0.11 5.13 -8.54
C TYR A 140 0.96 4.04 -8.54
N VAL A 141 2.05 4.29 -9.28
CA VAL A 141 3.20 3.38 -9.41
C VAL A 141 4.48 4.17 -9.18
N ASN A 142 5.46 3.59 -8.50
CA ASN A 142 6.77 4.20 -8.38
C ASN A 142 7.40 4.37 -9.78
N ARG A 143 7.96 5.56 -10.08
CA ARG A 143 8.57 5.86 -11.39
C ARG A 143 9.68 4.87 -11.73
N VAL A 144 10.57 4.56 -10.78
CA VAL A 144 11.68 3.61 -10.98
C VAL A 144 11.14 2.23 -11.35
N GLU A 145 10.05 1.80 -10.72
CA GLU A 145 9.39 0.53 -11.02
C GLU A 145 8.83 0.53 -12.45
N ALA A 146 8.02 1.52 -12.78
CA ALA A 146 7.40 1.63 -14.10
C ALA A 146 8.44 1.67 -15.23
N GLU A 147 9.47 2.50 -15.10
CA GLU A 147 10.53 2.65 -16.10
C GLU A 147 11.34 1.36 -16.28
N ALA A 148 11.70 0.68 -15.18
CA ALA A 148 12.44 -0.57 -15.24
C ALA A 148 11.64 -1.68 -15.95
N TRP A 149 10.34 -1.83 -15.63
CA TRP A 149 9.50 -2.84 -16.29
C TRP A 149 9.18 -2.49 -17.74
N LEU A 150 9.05 -1.21 -18.09
CA LEU A 150 8.90 -0.79 -19.49
C LEU A 150 10.16 -1.09 -20.32
N ALA A 151 11.35 -0.91 -19.74
CA ALA A 151 12.62 -1.21 -20.38
C ALA A 151 12.95 -2.71 -20.46
N MET A 152 12.37 -3.54 -19.56
CA MET A 152 12.63 -4.97 -19.49
C MET A 152 12.10 -5.69 -20.72
N GLU A 153 12.90 -6.54 -21.34
CA GLU A 153 12.50 -7.38 -22.48
C GLU A 153 11.95 -8.74 -22.04
N GLY A 154 11.23 -9.41 -22.95
CA GLY A 154 10.73 -10.76 -22.79
C GLY A 154 9.36 -10.86 -22.10
N ASP A 155 8.95 -12.10 -21.83
CA ASP A 155 7.58 -12.42 -21.38
C ASP A 155 7.26 -11.95 -19.98
N ARG A 156 8.29 -11.86 -19.14
CA ARG A 156 8.15 -11.44 -17.74
C ARG A 156 7.51 -10.06 -17.59
N SER A 157 7.80 -9.13 -18.49
CA SER A 157 7.30 -7.75 -18.44
C SER A 157 5.99 -7.53 -19.19
N LYS A 158 5.47 -8.52 -19.92
CA LYS A 158 4.30 -8.36 -20.78
C LYS A 158 3.06 -7.89 -20.02
N LEU A 159 2.75 -8.50 -18.88
CA LEU A 159 1.59 -8.13 -18.08
C LEU A 159 1.73 -6.70 -17.55
N ALA A 160 2.88 -6.36 -16.96
CA ALA A 160 3.16 -5.02 -16.46
C ALA A 160 3.00 -3.96 -17.55
N LYS A 161 3.59 -4.18 -18.73
CA LYS A 161 3.45 -3.29 -19.89
C LYS A 161 2.00 -3.13 -20.33
N SER A 162 1.24 -4.24 -20.40
CA SER A 162 -0.17 -4.20 -20.78
C SER A 162 -1.01 -3.40 -19.79
N ILE A 163 -0.74 -3.51 -18.48
CA ILE A 163 -1.45 -2.78 -17.43
C ILE A 163 -1.09 -1.30 -17.46
N LEU A 164 0.21 -0.96 -17.54
CA LEU A 164 0.65 0.43 -17.64
C LEU A 164 0.05 1.14 -18.85
N GLU A 165 -0.06 0.43 -19.99
CA GLU A 165 -0.73 0.97 -21.18
C GLU A 165 -2.25 1.10 -21.00
N ALA A 166 -2.91 0.10 -20.42
CA ALA A 166 -4.36 0.11 -20.23
C ALA A 166 -4.81 1.24 -19.28
N TYR A 167 -4.01 1.55 -18.27
CA TYR A 167 -4.29 2.62 -17.30
C TYR A 167 -3.61 3.96 -17.63
N LYS A 168 -2.94 4.12 -18.75
CA LYS A 168 -2.11 5.30 -19.07
C LYS A 168 -2.79 6.66 -18.87
N ALA A 169 -4.12 6.73 -19.05
CA ALA A 169 -4.89 7.96 -18.83
C ALA A 169 -5.14 8.29 -17.35
N HIS A 170 -4.95 7.30 -16.47
CA HIS A 170 -5.17 7.37 -15.02
C HIS A 170 -3.91 6.93 -14.25
N LEU A 171 -2.76 6.86 -14.91
CA LEU A 171 -1.50 6.44 -14.32
C LEU A 171 -0.74 7.63 -13.74
N HIS A 172 -0.40 7.56 -12.46
CA HIS A 172 0.40 8.54 -11.75
C HIS A 172 1.73 7.91 -11.34
N LEU A 173 2.83 8.49 -11.80
CA LEU A 173 4.17 8.09 -11.39
C LEU A 173 4.63 8.96 -10.21
N PHE A 174 4.94 8.32 -9.08
CA PHE A 174 5.45 9.00 -7.89
C PHE A 174 6.92 8.66 -7.62
N GLU A 175 7.59 9.49 -6.83
CA GLU A 175 8.92 9.24 -6.31
C GLU A 175 8.86 8.69 -4.88
N ALA A 176 9.80 7.82 -4.53
CA ALA A 176 9.89 7.36 -3.14
C ALA A 176 10.20 8.53 -2.21
N GLY A 177 9.41 8.66 -1.14
CA GLY A 177 9.42 9.79 -0.21
C GLY A 177 8.23 10.72 -0.39
N ASP A 178 7.50 10.63 -1.50
CA ASP A 178 6.27 11.41 -1.70
C ASP A 178 5.18 11.02 -0.71
N THR A 179 4.36 12.00 -0.38
CA THR A 179 3.10 11.77 0.34
C THR A 179 1.95 11.83 -0.67
N LEU A 180 1.29 10.70 -0.84
CA LEU A 180 0.21 10.51 -1.79
C LEU A 180 -1.15 10.91 -1.18
N GLU A 181 -2.22 10.84 -1.97
CA GLU A 181 -3.58 11.11 -1.48
C GLU A 181 -3.91 10.26 -0.25
N GLY A 182 -4.75 10.80 0.65
CA GLY A 182 -5.04 10.18 1.94
C GLY A 182 -3.89 10.26 2.94
N GLY A 183 -2.86 11.09 2.66
CA GLY A 183 -1.71 11.28 3.54
C GLY A 183 -0.83 10.03 3.67
N VAL A 184 -0.80 9.18 2.66
CA VAL A 184 -0.01 7.94 2.62
C VAL A 184 1.40 8.23 2.13
N LYS A 185 2.40 7.95 2.97
CA LYS A 185 3.82 8.15 2.64
C LYS A 185 4.37 6.94 1.90
N SER A 186 5.03 7.16 0.77
CA SER A 186 5.79 6.15 0.05
C SER A 186 7.22 6.06 0.59
N ILE A 187 7.76 4.84 0.71
CA ILE A 187 9.12 4.61 1.22
C ILE A 187 9.79 3.59 0.30
N ALA A 188 10.97 3.91 -0.23
CA ALA A 188 11.75 2.97 -1.04
C ALA A 188 12.07 1.68 -0.28
N ALA A 189 11.85 0.54 -0.91
CA ALA A 189 12.25 -0.78 -0.41
C ALA A 189 12.78 -1.64 -1.58
N TYR A 190 13.66 -1.03 -2.37
CA TYR A 190 14.18 -1.59 -3.62
C TYR A 190 14.94 -2.90 -3.41
N GLY A 191 14.97 -3.73 -4.44
CA GLY A 191 15.70 -4.99 -4.48
C GLY A 191 14.82 -6.19 -4.79
N HIS A 192 13.64 -6.33 -4.16
CA HIS A 192 12.66 -7.33 -4.58
C HIS A 192 12.28 -7.08 -6.06
N THR A 193 11.93 -5.86 -6.39
CA THR A 193 11.93 -5.32 -7.73
C THR A 193 12.67 -3.97 -7.74
N PRO A 194 13.01 -3.40 -8.92
CA PRO A 194 13.79 -2.16 -9.00
C PRO A 194 13.19 -0.98 -8.25
N GLY A 195 11.86 -0.85 -8.20
CA GLY A 195 11.15 0.24 -7.56
C GLY A 195 10.19 -0.20 -6.46
N HIS A 196 10.35 -1.41 -5.89
CA HIS A 196 9.49 -1.90 -4.80
C HIS A 196 9.34 -0.86 -3.70
N THR A 197 8.08 -0.57 -3.34
CA THR A 197 7.72 0.51 -2.41
C THR A 197 6.86 -0.02 -1.28
N VAL A 198 7.16 0.40 -0.06
CA VAL A 198 6.29 0.21 1.11
C VAL A 198 5.54 1.49 1.41
N PHE A 199 4.33 1.38 1.96
CA PHE A 199 3.47 2.52 2.24
C PHE A 199 3.19 2.67 3.73
N GLN A 200 3.26 3.89 4.24
CA GLN A 200 2.96 4.18 5.63
C GLN A 200 1.81 5.16 5.79
N LYS A 201 0.88 4.83 6.66
CA LYS A 201 -0.14 5.76 7.16
C LYS A 201 -0.29 5.58 8.67
N ASP A 202 -0.08 6.64 9.41
CA ASP A 202 -0.09 6.62 10.88
C ASP A 202 0.81 5.51 11.44
N SER A 203 0.30 4.58 12.25
CA SER A 203 1.02 3.41 12.76
C SER A 203 0.99 2.18 11.85
N ILE A 204 0.38 2.29 10.67
CA ILE A 204 0.28 1.20 9.68
C ILE A 204 1.46 1.30 8.71
N LEU A 205 2.16 0.19 8.49
CA LEU A 205 3.19 0.05 7.48
C LEU A 205 2.85 -1.13 6.58
N VAL A 206 2.52 -0.86 5.32
CA VAL A 206 2.30 -1.90 4.30
C VAL A 206 3.63 -2.26 3.69
N ILE A 207 4.12 -3.44 4.01
CA ILE A 207 5.48 -3.90 3.66
C ILE A 207 5.55 -4.69 2.35
N ALA A 208 4.41 -5.05 1.78
CA ALA A 208 4.30 -5.85 0.54
C ALA A 208 5.23 -7.06 0.54
N ASP A 209 6.12 -7.18 -0.43
CA ASP A 209 7.03 -8.30 -0.65
C ASP A 209 8.41 -8.11 0.01
N LEU A 210 8.49 -7.20 0.97
CA LEU A 210 9.66 -7.11 1.84
C LEU A 210 9.88 -8.43 2.60
N ILE A 211 8.78 -9.10 2.97
CA ILE A 211 8.73 -10.39 3.68
C ILE A 211 7.78 -11.34 2.94
N HIS A 212 8.31 -12.48 2.50
CA HIS A 212 7.53 -13.55 1.87
C HIS A 212 7.20 -14.70 2.80
N GLY A 213 8.03 -14.90 3.83
CA GLY A 213 7.88 -15.94 4.81
C GLY A 213 8.22 -15.44 6.21
N ALA A 214 7.20 -14.97 6.95
CA ALA A 214 7.39 -14.36 8.26
C ALA A 214 8.11 -15.31 9.24
N ALA A 215 7.75 -16.60 9.25
CA ALA A 215 8.33 -17.61 10.13
C ALA A 215 9.85 -17.82 9.93
N LEU A 216 10.40 -17.41 8.79
CA LEU A 216 11.83 -17.40 8.53
C LEU A 216 12.40 -15.98 8.66
N GLN A 217 11.87 -15.04 7.88
CA GLN A 217 12.53 -13.77 7.58
C GLN A 217 12.40 -12.71 8.68
N LEU A 218 11.52 -12.88 9.66
CA LEU A 218 11.47 -11.97 10.82
C LEU A 218 12.66 -12.15 11.75
N GLU A 219 13.10 -13.40 11.95
CA GLU A 219 14.26 -13.74 12.79
C GLU A 219 15.57 -13.83 11.98
N HIS A 220 15.45 -14.17 10.68
CA HIS A 220 16.57 -14.37 9.77
C HIS A 220 16.37 -13.53 8.49
N PRO A 221 16.37 -12.18 8.61
CA PRO A 221 16.07 -11.27 7.51
C PRO A 221 17.12 -11.27 6.39
N GLU A 222 18.28 -11.89 6.63
CA GLU A 222 19.35 -12.06 5.64
C GLU A 222 18.98 -13.00 4.48
N HIS A 223 18.02 -13.92 4.69
CA HIS A 223 17.65 -14.90 3.68
C HIS A 223 16.68 -14.30 2.64
N CYS A 224 17.11 -14.36 1.39
CA CYS A 224 16.37 -13.84 0.26
C CYS A 224 15.69 -14.96 -0.53
N PRO A 225 14.39 -14.82 -0.88
CA PRO A 225 13.77 -15.74 -1.81
C PRO A 225 14.34 -15.55 -3.22
N THR A 226 14.17 -16.57 -4.08
CA THR A 226 14.56 -16.48 -5.50
C THR A 226 13.80 -15.44 -6.30
N TYR A 227 12.76 -14.88 -5.73
CA TYR A 227 11.97 -13.79 -6.34
C TYR A 227 12.69 -12.43 -6.29
N ASP A 228 13.58 -12.23 -5.30
CA ASP A 228 14.31 -10.97 -5.17
C ASP A 228 15.24 -10.79 -6.38
N MET A 229 14.98 -9.74 -7.18
CA MET A 229 15.71 -9.46 -8.43
C MET A 229 17.13 -8.98 -8.15
N ASP A 230 17.33 -8.23 -7.06
CA ASP A 230 18.61 -7.83 -6.48
C ASP A 230 18.60 -8.22 -5.01
N LYS A 231 19.21 -9.35 -4.69
CA LYS A 231 19.20 -9.91 -3.33
C LYS A 231 19.92 -9.04 -2.30
N GLU A 232 20.99 -8.35 -2.70
CA GLU A 232 21.74 -7.48 -1.80
C GLU A 232 20.88 -6.25 -1.42
N ALA A 233 20.33 -5.54 -2.41
CA ALA A 233 19.45 -4.41 -2.18
C ALA A 233 18.16 -4.82 -1.43
N ALA A 234 17.60 -6.01 -1.71
CA ALA A 234 16.44 -6.54 -0.99
C ALA A 234 16.74 -6.81 0.49
N ARG A 235 17.90 -7.39 0.79
CA ARG A 235 18.39 -7.62 2.16
C ARG A 235 18.58 -6.32 2.91
N GLU A 236 19.26 -5.35 2.31
CA GLU A 236 19.46 -4.00 2.90
C GLU A 236 18.13 -3.30 3.18
N SER A 237 17.23 -3.32 2.21
CA SER A 237 15.88 -2.75 2.35
C SER A 237 15.12 -3.42 3.48
N ARG A 238 15.15 -4.76 3.56
CA ARG A 238 14.49 -5.55 4.62
C ARG A 238 15.02 -5.17 5.99
N LEU A 239 16.33 -5.19 6.18
CA LEU A 239 16.96 -4.83 7.47
C LEU A 239 16.61 -3.41 7.89
N ARG A 240 16.69 -2.46 6.97
CA ARG A 240 16.38 -1.04 7.20
C ARG A 240 14.92 -0.83 7.58
N ILE A 241 13.98 -1.44 6.84
CA ILE A 241 12.54 -1.25 7.07
C ILE A 241 12.09 -1.97 8.35
N LEU A 242 12.60 -3.16 8.65
CA LEU A 242 12.31 -3.85 9.92
C LEU A 242 12.81 -3.04 11.12
N LYS A 243 14.00 -2.46 11.02
CA LYS A 243 14.52 -1.54 12.04
C LYS A 243 13.62 -0.32 12.19
N TYR A 244 13.26 0.33 11.09
CA TYR A 244 12.36 1.49 11.07
C TYR A 244 11.01 1.18 11.70
N ALA A 245 10.39 0.04 11.38
CA ALA A 245 9.12 -0.39 11.95
C ALA A 245 9.20 -0.54 13.47
N ARG A 246 10.24 -1.18 13.98
CA ARG A 246 10.46 -1.34 15.43
C ARG A 246 10.67 0.00 16.14
N GLU A 247 11.53 0.86 15.62
CA GLU A 247 11.84 2.17 16.23
C GLU A 247 10.62 3.10 16.29
N ASN A 248 9.66 2.94 15.38
CA ASN A 248 8.45 3.76 15.28
C ASN A 248 7.18 3.04 15.78
N ASN A 249 7.30 1.83 16.36
CA ASN A 249 6.17 1.02 16.85
C ASN A 249 5.08 0.80 15.78
N LEU A 250 5.47 0.52 14.54
CA LEU A 250 4.55 0.32 13.42
C LEU A 250 4.03 -1.12 13.38
N VAL A 251 2.78 -1.29 12.96
CA VAL A 251 2.18 -2.57 12.63
C VAL A 251 2.42 -2.84 11.15
N MET A 252 3.11 -3.92 10.83
CA MET A 252 3.47 -4.28 9.47
C MET A 252 2.42 -5.20 8.85
N TYR A 253 1.83 -4.79 7.73
CA TYR A 253 0.90 -5.57 6.91
C TYR A 253 1.59 -6.00 5.62
N GLY A 254 1.51 -7.27 5.26
CA GLY A 254 2.19 -7.81 4.07
C GLY A 254 1.27 -8.69 3.23
N MET A 255 1.51 -8.68 1.91
CA MET A 255 0.72 -9.45 0.94
C MET A 255 0.94 -10.95 1.09
N HIS A 256 2.10 -11.36 1.59
CA HIS A 256 2.48 -12.76 1.82
C HIS A 256 2.46 -13.18 3.30
N LEU A 257 2.08 -12.30 4.21
CA LEU A 257 1.92 -12.68 5.61
C LEU A 257 0.68 -13.57 5.78
N PRO A 258 0.80 -14.75 6.41
CA PRO A 258 -0.37 -15.59 6.69
C PRO A 258 -1.34 -14.86 7.64
N SER A 259 -2.57 -15.38 7.74
CA SER A 259 -3.57 -14.83 8.65
C SER A 259 -2.97 -14.57 10.04
N PRO A 260 -3.20 -13.38 10.62
CA PRO A 260 -4.15 -12.33 10.24
C PRO A 260 -3.61 -11.28 9.24
N GLY A 261 -2.50 -11.53 8.54
CA GLY A 261 -1.95 -10.66 7.51
C GLY A 261 -1.09 -9.50 8.04
N PHE A 262 -0.76 -9.52 9.34
CA PHE A 262 0.10 -8.50 9.94
C PHE A 262 0.98 -9.07 11.07
N VAL A 263 2.05 -8.31 11.37
CA VAL A 263 2.95 -8.54 12.51
C VAL A 263 3.24 -7.21 13.23
N LYS A 264 3.56 -7.29 14.52
CA LYS A 264 3.93 -6.14 15.36
C LYS A 264 5.39 -6.21 15.76
#